data_da102a3880e5f6e65556a893b71fc63e
#
_entry.id   da102a3880e5f6e65556a893b71fc63e
#
_cell.length_a   1.000
_cell.length_b   1.000
_cell.length_c   1.000
_cell.angle_alpha   90.00
_cell.angle_beta   90.00
_cell.angle_gamma   90.00
#
_symmetry.space_group_name_H-M   'P 1'
#
loop_
_entity.id
_entity.type
_entity.pdbx_description
1 polymer ?
#
loop_
_entity_poly.entity_id
_entity_poly.type
_entity_poly.pdbx_seq_one_letter_code
_entity_poly.pdbx_strand_id
1 'polypeptide(L)'
;MSNSTTDHFSSSGIQVLPTIQPHVKKVTTFIREPTWVSPVQGLEQHVFSDKEKLEFATKPGALVEYRKNIERGLNGQFGIFLKNTHVNSETEAYFRQQMTEKLNDEYLQERLIPNWHVGCRRLTPGVGYLEALGKPNVQTVYGEINSISERGCVCSDGNEYPIDVLICATGFNTSFKPRFPVINSSGANLQDAWAKEPRSYFGLAAADFPNYLIFLGPNCPIGNGPVLSAIEAQADYMCKLIDRFQTHNISTFAPKAEAIDDFVAFKDEYMKRTVWHDACRSWYKSLGPDGPVTALWPGSTLHYIEALMELRLEDWDVKYIGNRFSWMGNGYSQTEIDPTADWAFYVRDRDDDEPISRLRKLQLINKSGTLEPTAGVNYVGGRADGYSEAKL
;
A
#
# COMPACT_ATOMS: atom_id res chain seq x y z
N MET A 1 -35.19 -10.54 15.77
CA MET A 1 -34.08 -9.59 15.73
C MET A 1 -32.96 -10.19 16.57
N SER A 2 -31.87 -10.52 15.93
CA SER A 2 -30.72 -11.23 16.51
C SER A 2 -29.74 -10.30 17.25
N ASN A 3 -29.02 -10.83 18.22
CA ASN A 3 -27.84 -10.19 18.80
C ASN A 3 -26.65 -10.54 17.91
N SER A 4 -25.96 -9.55 17.34
CA SER A 4 -24.78 -9.78 16.51
C SER A 4 -23.54 -9.17 17.17
N THR A 5 -22.39 -9.77 16.91
CA THR A 5 -21.11 -9.32 17.47
C THR A 5 -20.08 -9.20 16.35
N THR A 6 -19.24 -8.18 16.43
CA THR A 6 -18.14 -7.95 15.50
C THR A 6 -16.82 -7.99 16.25
N ASP A 7 -15.87 -8.79 15.75
CA ASP A 7 -14.51 -8.81 16.28
C ASP A 7 -13.59 -7.97 15.37
N HIS A 8 -12.86 -7.07 15.99
CA HIS A 8 -11.78 -6.23 15.48
C HIS A 8 -12.07 -4.84 14.88
N PHE A 9 -11.15 -3.94 15.28
CA PHE A 9 -10.87 -2.67 14.61
C PHE A 9 -10.13 -2.91 13.28
N SER A 10 -10.80 -3.50 12.31
CA SER A 10 -10.34 -3.63 10.94
C SER A 10 -11.20 -2.75 10.04
N SER A 11 -10.72 -2.46 8.83
CA SER A 11 -11.52 -1.74 7.83
C SER A 11 -12.90 -2.40 7.63
N SER A 12 -12.99 -3.71 7.76
CA SER A 12 -14.28 -4.44 7.69
C SER A 12 -15.17 -4.17 8.89
N GLY A 13 -14.65 -4.20 10.13
CA GLY A 13 -15.43 -3.91 11.34
C GLY A 13 -16.00 -2.48 11.33
N ILE A 14 -15.21 -1.52 10.86
CA ILE A 14 -15.64 -0.12 10.70
C ILE A 14 -16.81 0.02 9.72
N GLN A 15 -16.87 -0.80 8.68
CA GLN A 15 -17.97 -0.79 7.70
C GLN A 15 -19.18 -1.59 8.17
N VAL A 16 -18.94 -2.72 8.84
CA VAL A 16 -20.00 -3.64 9.29
C VAL A 16 -20.86 -2.99 10.37
N LEU A 17 -20.26 -2.38 11.38
CA LEU A 17 -20.99 -1.85 12.53
C LEU A 17 -22.12 -0.86 12.15
N PRO A 18 -21.87 0.23 11.41
CA PRO A 18 -22.92 1.18 11.04
C PRO A 18 -23.99 0.55 10.13
N THR A 19 -23.59 -0.46 9.34
CA THR A 19 -24.52 -1.13 8.43
C THR A 19 -25.51 -2.02 9.16
N ILE A 20 -25.07 -2.79 10.16
CA ILE A 20 -25.94 -3.75 10.87
C ILE A 20 -26.67 -3.12 12.06
N GLN A 21 -26.13 -2.07 12.67
CA GLN A 21 -26.62 -1.45 13.89
C GLN A 21 -28.13 -1.13 13.84
N PRO A 22 -28.70 -0.57 12.75
CA PRO A 22 -30.13 -0.27 12.66
C PRO A 22 -31.04 -1.49 12.58
N HIS A 23 -30.48 -2.66 12.25
CA HIS A 23 -31.24 -3.88 11.92
C HIS A 23 -31.27 -4.92 13.04
N VAL A 24 -30.56 -4.71 14.13
CA VAL A 24 -30.42 -5.67 15.24
C VAL A 24 -30.90 -5.10 16.55
N LYS A 25 -31.26 -5.95 17.51
CA LYS A 25 -31.64 -5.51 18.87
C LYS A 25 -30.44 -4.97 19.62
N LYS A 26 -29.30 -5.64 19.50
CA LYS A 26 -28.07 -5.30 20.18
C LYS A 26 -26.88 -5.69 19.32
N VAL A 27 -25.86 -4.87 19.30
CA VAL A 27 -24.53 -5.18 18.75
C VAL A 27 -23.53 -5.11 19.89
N THR A 28 -22.69 -6.12 20.03
CA THR A 28 -21.48 -6.07 20.86
C THR A 28 -20.28 -6.01 19.94
N THR A 29 -19.46 -4.97 20.03
CA THR A 29 -18.22 -4.83 19.26
C THR A 29 -17.02 -4.92 20.18
N PHE A 30 -16.09 -5.84 19.85
CA PHE A 30 -14.85 -6.04 20.59
C PHE A 30 -13.73 -5.22 19.98
N ILE A 31 -13.09 -4.40 20.78
CA ILE A 31 -12.05 -3.46 20.35
C ILE A 31 -10.79 -3.72 21.15
N ARG A 32 -9.73 -4.19 20.48
CA ARG A 32 -8.45 -4.49 21.13
C ARG A 32 -7.59 -3.27 21.36
N GLU A 33 -7.60 -2.35 20.41
CA GLU A 33 -6.77 -1.14 20.43
C GLU A 33 -7.46 -0.01 19.67
N PRO A 34 -7.18 1.25 20.05
CA PRO A 34 -7.69 2.40 19.33
C PRO A 34 -7.16 2.44 17.88
N THR A 35 -7.84 3.18 17.01
CA THR A 35 -7.35 3.48 15.66
C THR A 35 -7.87 4.81 15.17
N TRP A 36 -7.08 5.48 14.35
CA TRP A 36 -7.52 6.68 13.65
C TRP A 36 -8.58 6.32 12.60
N VAL A 37 -9.76 6.90 12.77
CA VAL A 37 -10.83 6.82 11.78
C VAL A 37 -10.74 8.05 10.89
N SER A 38 -10.48 7.83 9.60
CA SER A 38 -10.30 8.93 8.66
C SER A 38 -11.63 9.68 8.45
N PRO A 39 -11.62 11.01 8.54
CA PRO A 39 -12.74 11.82 8.06
C PRO A 39 -13.01 11.53 6.58
N VAL A 40 -14.27 11.53 6.19
CA VAL A 40 -14.69 11.10 4.84
C VAL A 40 -14.91 12.28 3.91
N GLN A 41 -14.63 13.49 4.36
CA GLN A 41 -14.85 14.69 3.57
C GLN A 41 -14.09 14.60 2.21
N GLY A 42 -14.86 14.62 1.11
CA GLY A 42 -14.35 14.46 -0.24
C GLY A 42 -14.11 13.01 -0.68
N LEU A 43 -14.44 12.02 0.18
CA LEU A 43 -14.40 10.58 -0.12
C LEU A 43 -15.76 9.90 0.07
N GLU A 44 -16.83 10.69 0.10
CA GLU A 44 -18.19 10.17 0.17
C GLU A 44 -18.50 9.34 -1.08
N GLN A 45 -19.40 8.39 -0.92
CA GLN A 45 -19.85 7.60 -2.05
C GLN A 45 -20.53 8.49 -3.08
N HIS A 46 -19.92 8.61 -4.27
CA HIS A 46 -20.49 9.32 -5.39
C HIS A 46 -21.27 8.37 -6.30
N VAL A 47 -22.53 8.68 -6.56
CA VAL A 47 -23.35 7.96 -7.53
C VAL A 47 -23.35 8.76 -8.84
N PHE A 48 -22.66 8.25 -9.86
CA PHE A 48 -22.57 8.91 -11.14
C PHE A 48 -23.94 9.05 -11.80
N SER A 49 -24.31 10.27 -12.17
CA SER A 49 -25.48 10.57 -12.97
C SER A 49 -25.34 10.02 -14.39
N ASP A 50 -26.46 9.89 -15.10
CA ASP A 50 -26.43 9.42 -16.50
C ASP A 50 -25.73 10.42 -17.42
N LYS A 51 -25.74 11.71 -17.07
CA LYS A 51 -24.99 12.77 -17.78
C LYS A 51 -23.48 12.54 -17.64
N GLU A 52 -22.98 12.30 -16.42
CA GLU A 52 -21.56 12.01 -16.19
C GLU A 52 -21.10 10.74 -16.89
N LYS A 53 -21.91 9.68 -16.83
CA LYS A 53 -21.65 8.42 -17.54
C LYS A 53 -21.57 8.66 -19.06
N LEU A 54 -22.48 9.46 -19.61
CA LEU A 54 -22.48 9.81 -21.01
C LEU A 54 -21.24 10.64 -21.38
N GLU A 55 -20.86 11.62 -20.55
CA GLU A 55 -19.65 12.41 -20.76
C GLU A 55 -18.40 11.53 -20.78
N PHE A 56 -18.26 10.62 -19.83
CA PHE A 56 -17.14 9.66 -19.80
C PHE A 56 -17.10 8.74 -21.04
N ALA A 57 -18.28 8.36 -21.56
CA ALA A 57 -18.37 7.48 -22.72
C ALA A 57 -18.10 8.20 -24.05
N THR A 58 -18.43 9.51 -24.16
CA THR A 58 -18.45 10.21 -25.44
C THR A 58 -17.36 11.28 -25.59
N LYS A 59 -16.90 11.86 -24.49
CA LYS A 59 -15.87 12.93 -24.53
C LYS A 59 -14.47 12.32 -24.38
N PRO A 60 -13.63 12.36 -25.42
CA PRO A 60 -12.28 11.83 -25.35
C PRO A 60 -11.48 12.44 -24.19
N GLY A 61 -10.86 11.57 -23.39
CA GLY A 61 -10.02 11.96 -22.26
C GLY A 61 -10.73 12.33 -20.96
N ALA A 62 -12.06 12.53 -20.95
CA ALA A 62 -12.81 12.94 -19.75
C ALA A 62 -12.62 11.97 -18.57
N LEU A 63 -12.80 10.67 -18.80
CA LEU A 63 -12.59 9.65 -17.77
C LEU A 63 -11.13 9.59 -17.30
N VAL A 64 -10.18 9.74 -18.22
CA VAL A 64 -8.75 9.72 -17.90
C VAL A 64 -8.40 10.92 -17.01
N GLU A 65 -8.88 12.11 -17.33
CA GLU A 65 -8.61 13.31 -16.52
C GLU A 65 -9.28 13.23 -15.15
N TYR A 66 -10.50 12.72 -15.08
CA TYR A 66 -11.17 12.45 -13.80
C TYR A 66 -10.35 11.51 -12.90
N ARG A 67 -9.87 10.38 -13.46
CA ARG A 67 -9.00 9.45 -12.73
C ARG A 67 -7.69 10.10 -12.30
N LYS A 68 -7.04 10.87 -13.17
CA LYS A 68 -5.80 11.60 -12.86
C LYS A 68 -5.98 12.58 -11.70
N ASN A 69 -7.14 13.23 -11.62
CA ASN A 69 -7.42 14.17 -10.52
C ASN A 69 -7.51 13.45 -9.17
N ILE A 70 -8.15 12.27 -9.12
CA ILE A 70 -8.18 11.44 -7.91
C ILE A 70 -6.75 11.01 -7.52
N GLU A 71 -5.98 10.51 -8.48
CA GLU A 71 -4.60 10.07 -8.26
C GLU A 71 -3.69 11.20 -7.75
N ARG A 72 -3.79 12.42 -8.32
CA ARG A 72 -3.05 13.60 -7.86
C ARG A 72 -3.36 13.91 -6.39
N GLY A 73 -4.65 13.86 -6.02
CA GLY A 73 -5.08 14.07 -4.62
C GLY A 73 -4.48 13.03 -3.66
N LEU A 74 -4.51 11.76 -4.04
CA LEU A 74 -3.97 10.68 -3.22
C LEU A 74 -2.44 10.74 -3.11
N ASN A 75 -1.75 10.99 -4.20
CA ASN A 75 -0.29 11.05 -4.22
C ASN A 75 0.26 12.25 -3.45
N GLY A 76 -0.46 13.37 -3.41
CA GLY A 76 -0.09 14.57 -2.65
C GLY A 76 -0.05 14.39 -1.12
N GLN A 77 -0.57 13.27 -0.60
CA GLN A 77 -0.72 13.05 0.84
C GLN A 77 0.51 12.40 1.52
N PHE A 78 1.57 12.11 0.80
CA PHE A 78 2.69 11.36 1.37
C PHE A 78 3.32 12.02 2.61
N GLY A 79 3.33 13.36 2.67
CA GLY A 79 3.85 14.13 3.82
C GLY A 79 3.20 13.79 5.16
N ILE A 80 1.96 13.27 5.17
CA ILE A 80 1.24 12.81 6.37
C ILE A 80 2.00 11.70 7.09
N PHE A 81 2.73 10.87 6.34
CA PHE A 81 3.41 9.70 6.89
C PHE A 81 4.84 9.97 7.33
N LEU A 82 5.32 11.20 7.22
CA LEU A 82 6.65 11.61 7.69
C LEU A 82 6.54 12.25 9.07
N LYS A 83 7.39 11.80 10.00
CA LYS A 83 7.46 12.36 11.37
C LYS A 83 7.95 13.81 11.35
N ASN A 84 7.49 14.57 12.33
CA ASN A 84 7.93 15.94 12.57
C ASN A 84 7.66 16.91 11.39
N THR A 85 6.71 16.59 10.53
CA THR A 85 6.24 17.51 9.49
C THR A 85 5.04 18.29 9.99
N HIS A 86 4.90 19.54 9.53
CA HIS A 86 3.74 20.36 9.82
C HIS A 86 2.43 19.68 9.34
N VAL A 87 2.47 19.07 8.16
CA VAL A 87 1.35 18.34 7.57
C VAL A 87 0.87 17.19 8.46
N ASN A 88 1.81 16.40 9.04
CA ASN A 88 1.43 15.32 9.96
C ASN A 88 0.74 15.86 11.22
N SER A 89 1.32 16.91 11.84
CA SER A 89 0.77 17.52 13.06
C SER A 89 -0.61 18.14 12.85
N GLU A 90 -0.82 18.84 11.74
CA GLU A 90 -2.12 19.40 11.38
C GLU A 90 -3.16 18.31 11.12
N THR A 91 -2.75 17.27 10.40
CA THR A 91 -3.62 16.12 10.10
C THR A 91 -4.03 15.41 11.38
N GLU A 92 -3.10 15.21 12.33
CA GLU A 92 -3.41 14.61 13.61
C GLU A 92 -4.39 15.46 14.42
N ALA A 93 -4.15 16.77 14.52
CA ALA A 93 -5.04 17.69 15.22
C ALA A 93 -6.47 17.66 14.62
N TYR A 94 -6.55 17.66 13.29
CA TYR A 94 -7.83 17.57 12.57
C TYR A 94 -8.56 16.24 12.84
N PHE A 95 -7.86 15.11 12.76
CA PHE A 95 -8.48 13.80 13.02
C PHE A 95 -8.94 13.68 14.46
N ARG A 96 -8.13 14.16 15.40
CA ARG A 96 -8.49 14.17 16.83
C ARG A 96 -9.74 14.98 17.07
N GLN A 97 -9.82 16.19 16.51
CA GLN A 97 -11.01 17.04 16.61
C GLN A 97 -12.24 16.31 16.03
N GLN A 98 -12.15 15.77 14.83
CA GLN A 98 -13.27 15.08 14.17
C GLN A 98 -13.75 13.85 14.96
N MET A 99 -12.82 13.07 15.52
CA MET A 99 -13.19 11.92 16.36
C MET A 99 -13.83 12.37 17.67
N THR A 100 -13.31 13.43 18.30
CA THR A 100 -13.88 13.99 19.54
C THR A 100 -15.32 14.48 19.33
N GLU A 101 -15.56 15.23 18.26
CA GLU A 101 -16.89 15.74 17.93
C GLU A 101 -17.91 14.63 17.65
N LYS A 102 -17.49 13.56 16.95
CA LYS A 102 -18.39 12.47 16.55
C LYS A 102 -18.65 11.44 17.63
N LEU A 103 -17.71 11.18 18.52
CA LEU A 103 -17.89 10.23 19.61
C LEU A 103 -18.81 10.76 20.71
N ASN A 104 -18.84 12.07 20.95
CA ASN A 104 -19.71 12.77 21.92
C ASN A 104 -19.86 12.03 23.27
N ASP A 105 -18.84 11.33 23.72
CA ASP A 105 -18.77 10.55 24.95
C ASP A 105 -17.31 10.47 25.40
N GLU A 106 -16.99 11.01 26.57
CA GLU A 106 -15.60 11.08 27.08
C GLU A 106 -14.98 9.71 27.29
N TYR A 107 -15.76 8.73 27.75
CA TYR A 107 -15.27 7.36 27.94
C TYR A 107 -14.85 6.69 26.63
N LEU A 108 -15.62 6.93 25.55
CA LEU A 108 -15.27 6.45 24.22
C LEU A 108 -14.07 7.22 23.63
N GLN A 109 -13.99 8.53 23.86
CA GLN A 109 -12.88 9.37 23.39
C GLN A 109 -11.55 8.92 23.99
N GLU A 110 -11.48 8.72 25.31
CA GLU A 110 -10.27 8.26 26.00
C GLU A 110 -9.75 6.91 25.48
N ARG A 111 -10.66 6.03 25.06
CA ARG A 111 -10.33 4.64 24.67
C ARG A 111 -10.15 4.44 23.18
N LEU A 112 -10.70 5.31 22.34
CA LEU A 112 -10.72 5.13 20.88
C LEU A 112 -9.83 6.10 20.12
N ILE A 113 -9.52 7.28 20.72
CA ILE A 113 -8.60 8.22 20.10
C ILE A 113 -7.16 7.78 20.41
N PRO A 114 -6.37 7.44 19.39
CA PRO A 114 -5.01 6.97 19.60
C PRO A 114 -4.08 8.03 20.19
N ASN A 115 -2.97 7.56 20.79
CA ASN A 115 -1.87 8.38 21.26
C ASN A 115 -0.61 8.31 20.38
N TRP A 116 -0.67 7.57 19.26
CA TRP A 116 0.37 7.53 18.24
C TRP A 116 -0.02 8.39 17.04
N HIS A 117 0.96 8.71 16.18
CA HIS A 117 0.74 9.56 15.01
C HIS A 117 -0.27 8.97 14.01
N VAL A 118 -1.05 9.85 13.38
CA VAL A 118 -1.90 9.49 12.25
C VAL A 118 -1.08 8.83 11.15
N GLY A 119 -1.57 7.73 10.60
CA GLY A 119 -0.90 6.98 9.53
C GLY A 119 -0.01 5.84 9.99
N CYS A 120 0.26 5.67 11.31
CA CYS A 120 0.99 4.48 11.81
C CYS A 120 0.32 3.16 11.38
N ARG A 121 -1.01 3.16 11.35
CA ARG A 121 -1.85 2.12 10.72
C ARG A 121 -2.48 2.66 9.45
N ARG A 122 -2.95 1.78 8.58
CA ARG A 122 -3.69 2.18 7.37
C ARG A 122 -4.85 3.10 7.76
N LEU A 123 -4.91 4.27 7.15
CA LEU A 123 -6.04 5.17 7.30
C LEU A 123 -7.30 4.50 6.74
N THR A 124 -8.35 4.45 7.53
CA THR A 124 -9.60 3.80 7.16
C THR A 124 -10.74 4.79 7.24
N PRO A 125 -11.46 5.05 6.14
CA PRO A 125 -12.68 5.84 6.16
C PRO A 125 -13.75 5.16 7.01
N GLY A 126 -14.45 5.92 7.84
CA GLY A 126 -15.44 5.38 8.75
C GLY A 126 -16.75 6.15 8.75
N VAL A 127 -17.46 6.16 7.61
CA VAL A 127 -18.78 6.81 7.52
C VAL A 127 -19.76 6.19 8.52
N GLY A 128 -20.25 7.00 9.45
CA GLY A 128 -21.24 6.58 10.44
C GLY A 128 -20.72 5.66 11.55
N TYR A 129 -19.44 5.25 11.52
CA TYR A 129 -18.88 4.30 12.49
C TYR A 129 -18.80 4.89 13.91
N LEU A 130 -18.24 6.09 14.05
CA LEU A 130 -18.09 6.76 15.34
C LEU A 130 -19.45 7.09 15.93
N GLU A 131 -20.36 7.55 15.10
CA GLU A 131 -21.75 7.84 15.48
C GLU A 131 -22.53 6.57 15.87
N ALA A 132 -22.23 5.44 15.24
CA ALA A 132 -22.85 4.15 15.59
C ALA A 132 -22.40 3.64 16.96
N LEU A 133 -21.15 3.86 17.34
CA LEU A 133 -20.62 3.47 18.66
C LEU A 133 -21.39 4.13 19.83
N GLY A 134 -21.89 5.34 19.65
CA GLY A 134 -22.71 6.05 20.64
C GLY A 134 -24.19 5.64 20.66
N LYS A 135 -24.63 4.66 19.86
CA LYS A 135 -26.04 4.24 19.84
C LYS A 135 -26.41 3.35 21.04
N PRO A 136 -27.62 3.48 21.60
CA PRO A 136 -28.03 2.78 22.82
C PRO A 136 -28.04 1.24 22.68
N ASN A 137 -28.14 0.71 21.46
CA ASN A 137 -28.10 -0.72 21.20
C ASN A 137 -26.70 -1.25 20.84
N VAL A 138 -25.65 -0.42 20.97
CA VAL A 138 -24.25 -0.81 20.73
C VAL A 138 -23.52 -0.88 22.07
N GLN A 139 -22.90 -2.01 22.32
CA GLN A 139 -22.01 -2.22 23.46
C GLN A 139 -20.57 -2.36 22.95
N THR A 140 -19.68 -1.49 23.39
CA THR A 140 -18.24 -1.62 23.17
C THR A 140 -17.60 -2.42 24.30
N VAL A 141 -16.79 -3.43 23.94
CA VAL A 141 -16.02 -4.24 24.88
C VAL A 141 -14.54 -4.09 24.51
N TYR A 142 -13.73 -3.67 25.46
CA TYR A 142 -12.30 -3.49 25.26
C TYR A 142 -11.54 -4.71 25.73
N GLY A 143 -10.79 -5.33 24.83
CA GLY A 143 -9.98 -6.51 25.10
C GLY A 143 -10.05 -7.54 23.99
N GLU A 144 -9.40 -8.68 24.24
CA GLU A 144 -9.36 -9.80 23.30
C GLU A 144 -10.45 -10.82 23.63
N ILE A 145 -11.00 -11.48 22.61
CA ILE A 145 -11.84 -12.66 22.77
C ILE A 145 -10.91 -13.84 23.03
N ASN A 146 -11.02 -14.42 24.23
CA ASN A 146 -10.20 -15.54 24.65
C ASN A 146 -10.74 -16.89 24.16
N SER A 147 -12.08 -17.01 24.12
CA SER A 147 -12.75 -18.22 23.63
C SER A 147 -14.17 -17.94 23.19
N ILE A 148 -14.71 -18.86 22.43
CA ILE A 148 -16.11 -18.87 21.98
C ILE A 148 -16.79 -20.08 22.65
N SER A 149 -17.89 -19.81 23.34
CA SER A 149 -18.74 -20.83 23.97
C SER A 149 -20.02 -21.08 23.13
N GLU A 150 -20.83 -22.01 23.54
CA GLU A 150 -22.15 -22.25 22.95
C GLU A 150 -23.11 -21.04 23.12
N ARG A 151 -22.84 -20.18 24.09
CA ARG A 151 -23.72 -19.05 24.43
C ARG A 151 -23.18 -17.70 23.95
N GLY A 152 -21.87 -17.59 23.70
CA GLY A 152 -21.31 -16.29 23.36
C GLY A 152 -19.78 -16.25 23.30
N CYS A 153 -19.24 -15.05 23.41
CA CYS A 153 -17.81 -14.79 23.43
C CYS A 153 -17.35 -14.49 24.86
N VAL A 154 -16.28 -15.18 25.29
CA VAL A 154 -15.60 -14.90 26.55
C VAL A 154 -14.43 -13.96 26.27
N CYS A 155 -14.46 -12.78 26.86
CA CYS A 155 -13.43 -11.76 26.66
C CYS A 155 -12.36 -11.80 27.77
N SER A 156 -11.27 -11.09 27.55
CA SER A 156 -10.14 -10.98 28.51
C SER A 156 -10.51 -10.30 29.83
N ASP A 157 -11.66 -9.61 29.92
CA ASP A 157 -12.22 -9.07 31.15
C ASP A 157 -12.91 -10.14 32.03
N GLY A 158 -12.94 -11.39 31.58
CA GLY A 158 -13.55 -12.54 32.27
C GLY A 158 -15.06 -12.67 32.05
N ASN A 159 -15.71 -11.75 31.35
CA ASN A 159 -17.14 -11.79 31.10
C ASN A 159 -17.48 -12.60 29.83
N GLU A 160 -18.67 -13.25 29.87
CA GLU A 160 -19.27 -13.91 28.72
C GLU A 160 -20.34 -12.98 28.11
N TYR A 161 -20.21 -12.70 26.83
CA TYR A 161 -21.12 -11.84 26.07
C TYR A 161 -22.01 -12.70 25.17
N PRO A 162 -23.33 -12.85 25.50
CA PRO A 162 -24.24 -13.66 24.72
C PRO A 162 -24.48 -13.08 23.33
N ILE A 163 -24.44 -13.96 22.33
CA ILE A 163 -24.65 -13.61 20.91
C ILE A 163 -25.49 -14.65 20.21
N ASP A 164 -26.23 -14.25 19.19
CA ASP A 164 -26.93 -15.13 18.26
C ASP A 164 -26.11 -15.30 16.96
N VAL A 165 -25.36 -14.26 16.56
CA VAL A 165 -24.57 -14.23 15.36
C VAL A 165 -23.19 -13.62 15.65
N LEU A 166 -22.14 -14.32 15.27
CA LEU A 166 -20.76 -13.88 15.32
C LEU A 166 -20.30 -13.44 13.93
N ILE A 167 -19.88 -12.18 13.78
CA ILE A 167 -19.31 -11.65 12.55
C ILE A 167 -17.79 -11.49 12.75
N CYS A 168 -17.02 -12.33 12.07
CA CYS A 168 -15.56 -12.32 12.14
C CYS A 168 -15.00 -11.30 11.13
N ALA A 169 -14.50 -10.17 11.64
CA ALA A 169 -13.78 -9.17 10.87
C ALA A 169 -12.27 -9.20 11.23
N THR A 170 -11.69 -10.40 11.35
CA THR A 170 -10.36 -10.68 11.92
C THR A 170 -9.20 -10.36 10.97
N GLY A 171 -9.48 -10.01 9.71
CA GLY A 171 -8.47 -9.66 8.71
C GLY A 171 -7.85 -10.87 8.02
N PHE A 172 -6.65 -10.67 7.48
CA PHE A 172 -5.95 -11.65 6.65
C PHE A 172 -4.64 -12.09 7.30
N ASN A 173 -4.11 -13.22 6.84
CA ASN A 173 -2.75 -13.62 7.14
C ASN A 173 -1.77 -12.76 6.34
N THR A 174 -1.06 -11.86 7.01
CA THR A 174 -0.14 -10.89 6.43
C THR A 174 1.33 -11.31 6.56
N SER A 175 1.58 -12.60 6.78
CA SER A 175 2.95 -13.13 6.95
C SER A 175 3.78 -13.17 5.67
N PHE A 176 3.20 -12.86 4.52
CA PHE A 176 3.79 -13.02 3.17
C PHE A 176 4.17 -14.46 2.79
N LYS A 177 4.05 -15.41 3.69
CA LYS A 177 4.36 -16.81 3.38
C LYS A 177 3.40 -17.36 2.33
N PRO A 178 3.89 -17.95 1.24
CA PRO A 178 3.02 -18.64 0.29
C PRO A 178 2.18 -19.71 0.98
N ARG A 179 0.94 -19.93 0.53
CA ARG A 179 0.06 -20.97 1.10
C ARG A 179 0.49 -22.39 0.70
N PHE A 180 1.32 -22.50 -0.32
CA PHE A 180 1.89 -23.74 -0.84
C PHE A 180 3.43 -23.67 -0.70
N PRO A 181 4.14 -24.80 -0.62
CA PRO A 181 5.59 -24.82 -0.57
C PRO A 181 6.16 -24.32 -1.89
N VAL A 182 7.11 -23.38 -1.81
CA VAL A 182 7.95 -22.94 -2.92
C VAL A 182 9.35 -23.39 -2.57
N ILE A 183 9.82 -24.41 -3.27
CA ILE A 183 11.09 -25.09 -2.96
C ILE A 183 12.08 -24.79 -4.08
N ASN A 184 13.25 -24.30 -3.73
CA ASN A 184 14.33 -24.04 -4.66
C ASN A 184 15.16 -25.32 -5.00
N SER A 185 16.11 -25.20 -5.92
CA SER A 185 16.95 -26.34 -6.34
C SER A 185 17.84 -26.92 -5.25
N SER A 186 18.09 -26.21 -4.15
CA SER A 186 18.83 -26.70 -2.97
C SER A 186 17.93 -27.38 -1.94
N GLY A 187 16.61 -27.40 -2.15
CA GLY A 187 15.63 -27.94 -1.21
C GLY A 187 15.14 -26.95 -0.13
N ALA A 188 15.58 -25.68 -0.16
CA ALA A 188 15.11 -24.68 0.76
C ALA A 188 13.66 -24.26 0.42
N ASN A 189 12.81 -24.10 1.45
CA ASN A 189 11.43 -23.68 1.30
C ASN A 189 11.28 -22.19 1.65
N LEU A 190 10.64 -21.43 0.77
CA LEU A 190 10.37 -20.00 0.96
C LEU A 190 9.52 -19.72 2.21
N GLN A 191 8.62 -20.65 2.58
CA GLN A 191 7.83 -20.53 3.81
C GLN A 191 8.73 -20.47 5.07
N ASP A 192 9.83 -21.23 5.06
CA ASP A 192 10.79 -21.26 6.18
C ASP A 192 11.72 -20.05 6.12
N ALA A 193 12.18 -19.65 4.93
CA ALA A 193 12.99 -18.47 4.73
C ALA A 193 12.27 -17.19 5.20
N TRP A 194 10.96 -17.10 4.99
CA TRP A 194 10.13 -15.97 5.41
C TRP A 194 9.44 -16.18 6.78
N ALA A 195 9.88 -17.14 7.57
CA ALA A 195 9.21 -17.48 8.83
C ALA A 195 9.26 -16.35 9.87
N LYS A 196 10.37 -15.63 9.94
CA LYS A 196 10.61 -14.56 10.93
C LYS A 196 10.53 -13.18 10.30
N GLU A 197 11.27 -12.97 9.26
CA GLU A 197 11.37 -11.69 8.56
C GLU A 197 11.29 -11.91 7.06
N PRO A 198 10.11 -11.66 6.44
CA PRO A 198 9.97 -11.79 5.00
C PRO A 198 10.75 -10.65 4.32
N ARG A 199 11.58 -11.00 3.33
CA ARG A 199 12.49 -10.10 2.61
C ARG A 199 12.37 -10.34 1.12
N SER A 200 12.38 -9.29 0.34
CA SER A 200 12.30 -9.41 -1.12
C SER A 200 13.03 -8.26 -1.81
N TYR A 201 13.35 -8.44 -3.07
CA TYR A 201 13.78 -7.37 -3.94
C TYR A 201 12.55 -6.60 -4.43
N PHE A 202 12.34 -5.39 -3.92
CA PHE A 202 11.27 -4.45 -4.28
C PHE A 202 9.84 -5.05 -4.27
N GLY A 203 9.60 -6.10 -3.48
CA GLY A 203 8.31 -6.78 -3.49
C GLY A 203 8.07 -7.70 -4.69
N LEU A 204 9.10 -7.97 -5.50
CA LEU A 204 9.00 -8.68 -6.78
C LEU A 204 9.52 -10.11 -6.74
N ALA A 205 10.58 -10.38 -5.97
CA ALA A 205 11.27 -11.67 -5.99
C ALA A 205 12.06 -11.91 -4.69
N ALA A 206 12.38 -13.17 -4.42
CA ALA A 206 13.19 -13.59 -3.29
C ALA A 206 14.56 -14.13 -3.78
N ALA A 207 15.61 -13.90 -3.00
CA ALA A 207 16.92 -14.48 -3.26
C ALA A 207 16.84 -16.02 -3.21
N ASP A 208 17.66 -16.69 -4.01
CA ASP A 208 17.75 -18.15 -4.11
C ASP A 208 16.49 -18.87 -4.64
N PHE A 209 15.45 -18.13 -5.05
CA PHE A 209 14.25 -18.68 -5.66
C PHE A 209 14.14 -18.21 -7.14
N PRO A 210 14.92 -18.79 -8.03
CA PRO A 210 14.99 -18.34 -9.41
C PRO A 210 13.66 -18.50 -10.15
N ASN A 211 13.38 -17.54 -11.03
CA ASN A 211 12.16 -17.50 -11.87
C ASN A 211 10.84 -17.41 -11.06
N TYR A 212 10.92 -17.12 -9.77
CA TYR A 212 9.74 -16.88 -8.94
C TYR A 212 9.51 -15.38 -8.78
N LEU A 213 8.42 -14.92 -9.35
CA LEU A 213 7.96 -13.53 -9.23
C LEU A 213 6.68 -13.47 -8.41
N ILE A 214 6.53 -12.43 -7.62
CA ILE A 214 5.38 -12.20 -6.74
C ILE A 214 4.90 -10.75 -6.85
N PHE A 215 3.59 -10.57 -6.90
CA PHE A 215 2.99 -9.25 -6.73
C PHE A 215 2.82 -8.93 -5.25
N LEU A 216 3.05 -7.68 -4.90
CA LEU A 216 2.88 -7.15 -3.53
C LEU A 216 3.62 -7.98 -2.47
N GLY A 217 4.81 -8.44 -2.80
CA GLY A 217 5.69 -9.13 -1.84
C GLY A 217 6.16 -8.22 -0.70
N PRO A 218 6.94 -8.74 0.25
CA PRO A 218 7.49 -7.96 1.36
C PRO A 218 8.17 -6.66 0.90
N ASN A 219 8.02 -5.60 1.66
CA ASN A 219 8.63 -4.28 1.43
C ASN A 219 8.16 -3.56 0.14
N CYS A 220 7.00 -3.95 -0.41
CA CYS A 220 6.43 -3.32 -1.58
C CYS A 220 5.13 -2.57 -1.33
N PRO A 221 4.13 -3.09 -0.59
CA PRO A 221 2.90 -2.35 -0.41
C PRO A 221 3.16 -0.90 -0.04
N ILE A 222 2.54 -0.01 -0.81
CA ILE A 222 2.67 1.43 -0.58
C ILE A 222 1.80 1.87 0.59
N GLY A 223 2.34 2.72 1.45
CA GLY A 223 1.61 3.24 2.61
C GLY A 223 0.56 4.29 2.24
N ASN A 224 0.73 4.97 1.11
CA ASN A 224 -0.19 5.96 0.56
C ASN A 224 -0.53 5.65 -0.91
N GLY A 225 -1.65 6.15 -1.38
CA GLY A 225 -2.07 6.03 -2.78
C GLY A 225 -2.70 4.67 -3.15
N PRO A 226 -3.06 4.52 -4.44
CA PRO A 226 -3.76 3.35 -4.95
C PRO A 226 -2.81 2.18 -5.21
N VAL A 227 -3.11 1.04 -4.64
CA VAL A 227 -2.28 -0.17 -4.79
C VAL A 227 -2.27 -0.72 -6.22
N LEU A 228 -3.33 -0.49 -7.00
CA LEU A 228 -3.42 -0.98 -8.38
C LEU A 228 -2.34 -0.38 -9.27
N SER A 229 -2.02 0.91 -9.12
CA SER A 229 -0.93 1.55 -9.87
C SER A 229 0.44 0.94 -9.55
N ALA A 230 0.64 0.51 -8.31
CA ALA A 230 1.86 -0.21 -7.93
C ALA A 230 1.91 -1.63 -8.56
N ILE A 231 0.77 -2.32 -8.64
CA ILE A 231 0.66 -3.64 -9.31
C ILE A 231 0.93 -3.49 -10.81
N GLU A 232 0.41 -2.46 -11.46
CA GLU A 232 0.69 -2.18 -12.87
C GLU A 232 2.19 -1.93 -13.10
N ALA A 233 2.84 -1.12 -12.27
CA ALA A 233 4.29 -0.89 -12.35
C ALA A 233 5.11 -2.19 -12.12
N GLN A 234 4.66 -3.05 -11.20
CA GLN A 234 5.27 -4.37 -11.01
C GLN A 234 5.10 -5.26 -12.24
N ALA A 235 3.91 -5.26 -12.85
CA ALA A 235 3.65 -6.01 -14.07
C ALA A 235 4.57 -5.56 -15.20
N ASP A 236 4.72 -4.25 -15.42
CA ASP A 236 5.62 -3.69 -16.42
C ASP A 236 7.08 -4.10 -16.19
N TYR A 237 7.53 -4.06 -14.93
CA TYR A 237 8.89 -4.54 -14.58
C TYR A 237 9.06 -6.03 -14.86
N MET A 238 8.09 -6.85 -14.45
CA MET A 238 8.11 -8.30 -14.70
C MET A 238 8.06 -8.63 -16.19
N CYS A 239 7.25 -7.91 -16.97
CA CYS A 239 7.22 -8.07 -18.42
C CYS A 239 8.58 -7.78 -19.07
N LYS A 240 9.30 -6.74 -18.62
CA LYS A 240 10.66 -6.44 -19.09
C LYS A 240 11.65 -7.56 -18.74
N LEU A 241 11.54 -8.17 -17.54
CA LEU A 241 12.35 -9.34 -17.16
C LEU A 241 12.05 -10.56 -18.04
N ILE A 242 10.75 -10.82 -18.30
CA ILE A 242 10.30 -11.93 -19.14
C ILE A 242 10.74 -11.73 -20.59
N ASP A 243 10.66 -10.52 -21.12
CA ASP A 243 11.17 -10.18 -22.44
C ASP A 243 12.67 -10.49 -22.55
N ARG A 244 13.46 -10.04 -21.54
CA ARG A 244 14.89 -10.39 -21.48
C ARG A 244 15.13 -11.89 -21.39
N PHE A 245 14.33 -12.61 -20.60
CA PHE A 245 14.41 -14.06 -20.48
C PHE A 245 14.25 -14.74 -21.84
N GLN A 246 13.26 -14.33 -22.61
CA GLN A 246 12.94 -14.92 -23.92
C GLN A 246 13.95 -14.54 -25.00
N THR A 247 14.40 -13.28 -25.03
CA THR A 247 15.22 -12.74 -26.12
C THR A 247 16.72 -12.97 -25.94
N HIS A 248 17.20 -13.21 -24.71
CA HIS A 248 18.62 -13.32 -24.39
C HIS A 248 19.06 -14.73 -23.97
N ASN A 249 18.24 -15.76 -24.25
CA ASN A 249 18.54 -17.15 -23.87
C ASN A 249 18.87 -17.31 -22.37
N ILE A 250 18.15 -16.60 -21.50
CA ILE A 250 18.31 -16.73 -20.07
C ILE A 250 17.63 -18.01 -19.60
N SER A 251 18.29 -18.80 -18.77
CA SER A 251 17.71 -19.99 -18.14
C SER A 251 17.10 -19.68 -16.78
N THR A 252 17.77 -18.84 -16.00
CA THR A 252 17.28 -18.44 -14.68
C THR A 252 17.71 -17.01 -14.36
N PHE A 253 16.85 -16.31 -13.59
CA PHE A 253 17.19 -15.07 -12.93
C PHE A 253 16.66 -15.10 -11.50
N ALA A 254 17.43 -14.58 -10.56
CA ALA A 254 17.06 -14.35 -9.17
C ALA A 254 17.72 -13.06 -8.68
N PRO A 255 17.12 -12.30 -7.77
CA PRO A 255 17.81 -11.18 -7.17
C PRO A 255 18.97 -11.70 -6.31
N LYS A 256 20.07 -10.97 -6.30
CA LYS A 256 21.21 -11.25 -5.43
C LYS A 256 20.81 -11.05 -3.96
N ALA A 257 21.32 -11.90 -3.08
CA ALA A 257 21.07 -11.78 -1.65
C ALA A 257 21.61 -10.46 -1.09
N GLU A 258 22.82 -10.07 -1.51
CA GLU A 258 23.42 -8.80 -1.14
C GLU A 258 22.58 -7.57 -1.54
N ALA A 259 21.95 -7.60 -2.70
CA ALA A 259 21.10 -6.50 -3.15
C ALA A 259 19.82 -6.37 -2.28
N ILE A 260 19.27 -7.51 -1.84
CA ILE A 260 18.15 -7.50 -0.89
C ILE A 260 18.61 -7.02 0.49
N ASP A 261 19.78 -7.42 0.95
CA ASP A 261 20.33 -7.01 2.24
C ASP A 261 20.57 -5.50 2.29
N ASP A 262 21.18 -4.93 1.25
CA ASP A 262 21.39 -3.49 1.13
C ASP A 262 20.07 -2.72 1.05
N PHE A 263 19.09 -3.24 0.30
CA PHE A 263 17.77 -2.63 0.22
C PHE A 263 17.05 -2.65 1.58
N VAL A 264 17.10 -3.76 2.31
CA VAL A 264 16.47 -3.87 3.63
C VAL A 264 17.15 -2.94 4.63
N ALA A 265 18.48 -2.86 4.63
CA ALA A 265 19.23 -1.93 5.48
C ALA A 265 18.85 -0.45 5.19
N PHE A 266 18.77 -0.06 3.91
CA PHE A 266 18.29 1.26 3.51
C PHE A 266 16.86 1.51 3.99
N LYS A 267 15.96 0.54 3.77
CA LYS A 267 14.55 0.62 4.18
C LYS A 267 14.44 0.81 5.69
N ASP A 268 15.16 0.04 6.50
CA ASP A 268 15.08 0.11 7.97
C ASP A 268 15.54 1.48 8.49
N GLU A 269 16.57 2.05 7.90
CA GLU A 269 17.01 3.41 8.24
C GLU A 269 15.98 4.46 7.83
N TYR A 270 15.42 4.32 6.62
CA TYR A 270 14.40 5.25 6.14
C TYR A 270 13.14 5.22 7.00
N MET A 271 12.67 4.03 7.41
CA MET A 271 11.43 3.86 8.18
C MET A 271 11.45 4.61 9.51
N LYS A 272 12.61 4.85 10.11
CA LYS A 272 12.73 5.65 11.35
C LYS A 272 12.17 7.06 11.21
N ARG A 273 12.18 7.63 10.01
CA ARG A 273 11.64 8.96 9.69
C ARG A 273 10.12 8.95 9.50
N THR A 274 9.50 7.78 9.44
CA THR A 274 8.08 7.64 9.14
C THR A 274 7.28 7.30 10.39
N VAL A 275 6.02 7.66 10.41
CA VAL A 275 5.07 7.26 11.45
C VAL A 275 4.82 5.75 11.48
N TRP A 276 5.17 5.03 10.41
CA TRP A 276 5.03 3.57 10.35
C TRP A 276 5.96 2.85 11.32
N HIS A 277 7.02 3.52 11.79
CA HIS A 277 7.95 2.99 12.79
C HIS A 277 7.45 3.19 14.23
N ASP A 278 6.39 3.96 14.47
CA ASP A 278 5.84 4.19 15.82
C ASP A 278 5.35 2.88 16.47
N ALA A 279 5.35 2.85 17.79
CA ALA A 279 4.87 1.71 18.58
C ALA A 279 3.35 1.56 18.49
N CYS A 280 2.82 1.19 17.33
CA CYS A 280 1.42 0.81 17.12
C CYS A 280 1.33 -0.60 16.54
N ARG A 281 0.32 -1.36 16.92
CA ARG A 281 0.05 -2.68 16.36
C ARG A 281 -0.49 -2.54 14.93
N SER A 282 0.33 -2.85 13.96
CA SER A 282 -0.01 -2.72 12.53
C SER A 282 0.43 -3.96 11.78
N TRP A 283 -0.33 -4.36 10.75
CA TRP A 283 0.07 -5.42 9.84
C TRP A 283 1.31 -5.05 8.99
N TYR A 284 1.71 -3.78 9.03
CA TYR A 284 2.93 -3.31 8.39
C TYR A 284 4.20 -3.89 9.03
N LYS A 285 4.10 -4.37 10.26
CA LYS A 285 5.20 -4.84 11.07
C LYS A 285 5.15 -6.33 11.32
N SER A 286 6.30 -6.95 11.39
CA SER A 286 6.47 -8.28 11.95
C SER A 286 6.88 -8.19 13.43
N LEU A 287 6.67 -9.26 14.20
CA LEU A 287 7.11 -9.39 15.59
C LEU A 287 6.49 -8.38 16.58
N GLY A 288 5.35 -7.78 16.25
CA GLY A 288 4.61 -6.92 17.18
C GLY A 288 4.78 -5.42 16.97
N PRO A 289 4.29 -4.58 17.91
CA PRO A 289 4.22 -3.12 17.75
C PRO A 289 5.59 -2.44 17.56
N ASP A 290 6.62 -2.96 18.20
CA ASP A 290 8.00 -2.43 18.11
C ASP A 290 8.86 -3.16 17.08
N GLY A 291 8.28 -4.10 16.34
CA GLY A 291 8.97 -4.88 15.33
C GLY A 291 9.29 -4.07 14.06
N PRO A 292 10.15 -4.63 13.18
CA PRO A 292 10.52 -3.98 11.94
C PRO A 292 9.32 -3.85 10.99
N VAL A 293 9.33 -2.78 10.21
CA VAL A 293 8.35 -2.57 9.12
C VAL A 293 8.74 -3.46 7.94
N THR A 294 8.06 -4.59 7.79
CA THR A 294 8.35 -5.59 6.76
C THR A 294 7.44 -5.52 5.56
N ALA A 295 6.33 -4.78 5.65
CA ALA A 295 5.40 -4.70 4.53
C ALA A 295 5.72 -3.55 3.57
N LEU A 296 6.00 -2.35 4.07
CA LEU A 296 5.90 -1.14 3.27
C LEU A 296 7.17 -0.79 2.49
N TRP A 297 6.97 -0.13 1.35
CA TRP A 297 7.99 0.55 0.57
C TRP A 297 8.55 1.78 1.33
N PRO A 298 9.87 2.02 1.31
CA PRO A 298 10.49 3.20 1.92
C PRO A 298 10.36 4.44 1.02
N GLY A 299 9.14 4.93 0.86
CA GLY A 299 8.90 6.08 -0.01
C GLY A 299 7.45 6.24 -0.42
N SER A 300 7.18 7.22 -1.28
CA SER A 300 5.87 7.47 -1.87
C SER A 300 5.55 6.46 -2.99
N THR A 301 4.28 6.43 -3.41
CA THR A 301 3.83 5.67 -4.58
C THR A 301 4.59 6.07 -5.85
N LEU A 302 4.78 7.37 -6.06
CA LEU A 302 5.51 7.86 -7.24
C LEU A 302 6.97 7.43 -7.21
N HIS A 303 7.61 7.48 -6.05
CA HIS A 303 8.98 6.97 -5.86
C HIS A 303 9.08 5.48 -6.19
N TYR A 304 8.09 4.67 -5.78
CA TYR A 304 8.05 3.25 -6.12
C TYR A 304 7.91 3.00 -7.61
N ILE A 305 6.94 3.68 -8.25
CA ILE A 305 6.71 3.56 -9.69
C ILE A 305 7.98 3.95 -10.48
N GLU A 306 8.64 5.04 -10.09
CA GLU A 306 9.88 5.49 -10.75
C GLU A 306 11.04 4.51 -10.53
N ALA A 307 11.17 3.92 -9.34
CA ALA A 307 12.19 2.91 -9.05
C ALA A 307 12.03 1.64 -9.91
N LEU A 308 10.79 1.33 -10.34
CA LEU A 308 10.50 0.18 -11.21
C LEU A 308 10.56 0.49 -12.73
N MET A 309 10.81 1.74 -13.11
CA MET A 309 10.87 2.07 -14.54
C MET A 309 12.04 1.42 -15.27
N GLU A 310 13.15 1.18 -14.59
CA GLU A 310 14.37 0.62 -15.16
C GLU A 310 14.71 -0.73 -14.55
N LEU A 311 15.14 -1.67 -15.38
CA LEU A 311 15.69 -2.93 -14.91
C LEU A 311 17.13 -2.71 -14.43
N ARG A 312 17.38 -3.00 -13.17
CA ARG A 312 18.70 -2.97 -12.55
C ARG A 312 19.29 -4.38 -12.60
N LEU A 313 19.76 -4.79 -13.78
CA LEU A 313 20.27 -6.15 -13.97
C LEU A 313 21.53 -6.45 -13.15
N GLU A 314 22.25 -5.41 -12.69
CA GLU A 314 23.35 -5.53 -11.74
C GLU A 314 22.94 -6.13 -10.39
N ASP A 315 21.67 -6.03 -10.01
CA ASP A 315 21.12 -6.57 -8.78
C ASP A 315 20.63 -8.03 -8.92
N TRP A 316 20.78 -8.62 -10.12
CA TRP A 316 20.27 -9.96 -10.44
C TRP A 316 21.37 -10.93 -10.82
N ASP A 317 21.27 -12.16 -10.33
CA ASP A 317 22.01 -13.30 -10.81
C ASP A 317 21.30 -13.90 -12.02
N VAL A 318 21.95 -13.79 -13.17
CA VAL A 318 21.40 -14.26 -14.46
C VAL A 318 22.24 -15.41 -14.99
N LYS A 319 21.60 -16.55 -15.27
CA LYS A 319 22.23 -17.69 -15.93
C LYS A 319 21.68 -17.84 -17.35
N TYR A 320 22.55 -18.17 -18.28
CA TYR A 320 22.23 -18.26 -19.71
C TYR A 320 22.23 -19.70 -20.20
N ILE A 321 21.43 -19.96 -21.23
CA ILE A 321 21.50 -21.19 -22.01
C ILE A 321 22.59 -21.00 -23.09
N GLY A 322 23.75 -21.61 -22.91
CA GLY A 322 24.87 -21.45 -23.86
C GLY A 322 25.59 -20.10 -23.72
N ASN A 323 25.95 -19.51 -24.84
CA ASN A 323 26.72 -18.28 -24.90
C ASN A 323 25.78 -17.06 -24.63
N ARG A 324 26.14 -16.20 -23.67
CA ARG A 324 25.36 -14.99 -23.32
C ARG A 324 25.21 -13.96 -24.44
N PHE A 325 26.04 -14.07 -25.48
CA PHE A 325 25.99 -13.19 -26.64
C PHE A 325 25.23 -13.79 -27.82
N SER A 326 24.62 -14.98 -27.68
CA SER A 326 23.85 -15.62 -28.75
C SER A 326 22.66 -14.79 -29.25
N TRP A 327 22.19 -13.82 -28.47
CA TRP A 327 21.16 -12.85 -28.86
C TRP A 327 21.57 -11.97 -30.05
N MET A 328 22.88 -11.83 -30.35
CA MET A 328 23.37 -11.07 -31.50
C MET A 328 23.02 -11.74 -32.84
N GLY A 329 22.55 -13.00 -32.79
CA GLY A 329 22.06 -13.71 -33.97
C GLY A 329 23.12 -13.88 -35.06
N ASN A 330 22.76 -13.53 -36.27
CA ASN A 330 23.60 -13.67 -37.47
C ASN A 330 24.39 -12.39 -37.82
N GLY A 331 24.32 -11.37 -36.97
CA GLY A 331 25.02 -10.09 -37.15
C GLY A 331 24.30 -9.04 -37.97
N TYR A 332 23.11 -9.34 -38.48
CA TYR A 332 22.27 -8.33 -39.13
C TYR A 332 21.39 -7.59 -38.11
N SER A 333 21.25 -6.28 -38.28
CA SER A 333 20.34 -5.46 -37.48
C SER A 333 18.89 -5.62 -37.97
N GLN A 334 17.94 -5.29 -37.10
CA GLN A 334 16.52 -5.26 -37.48
C GLN A 334 16.26 -4.19 -38.57
N THR A 335 17.01 -3.09 -38.57
CA THR A 335 16.95 -2.06 -39.59
C THR A 335 17.32 -2.58 -40.98
N GLU A 336 18.29 -3.48 -41.05
CA GLU A 336 18.72 -4.08 -42.35
C GLU A 336 17.71 -5.10 -42.87
N ILE A 337 16.84 -5.65 -42.05
CA ILE A 337 15.77 -6.58 -42.45
C ILE A 337 14.56 -5.85 -43.00
N ASP A 338 14.30 -4.62 -42.54
CA ASP A 338 13.19 -3.80 -43.02
C ASP A 338 13.64 -2.96 -44.22
N PRO A 339 13.12 -3.25 -45.42
CA PRO A 339 13.51 -2.52 -46.63
C PRO A 339 13.02 -1.06 -46.66
N THR A 340 12.14 -0.67 -45.70
CA THR A 340 11.60 0.67 -45.60
C THR A 340 12.27 1.52 -44.50
N ALA A 341 13.17 0.89 -43.73
CA ALA A 341 13.84 1.58 -42.63
C ALA A 341 14.91 2.55 -43.12
N ASP A 342 15.10 3.62 -42.37
CA ASP A 342 16.22 4.52 -42.59
C ASP A 342 17.54 3.90 -42.07
N TRP A 343 18.42 3.50 -42.97
CA TRP A 343 19.72 2.91 -42.62
C TRP A 343 20.73 3.90 -42.08
N ALA A 344 20.38 5.21 -42.11
CA ALA A 344 21.16 6.31 -41.55
C ALA A 344 20.54 6.93 -40.28
N PHE A 345 19.63 6.24 -39.61
CA PHE A 345 18.90 6.71 -38.43
C PHE A 345 19.79 7.24 -37.30
N TYR A 346 21.05 6.85 -37.25
CA TYR A 346 22.05 7.30 -36.28
C TYR A 346 22.67 8.67 -36.61
N VAL A 347 22.43 9.22 -37.81
CA VAL A 347 22.82 10.59 -38.17
C VAL A 347 21.78 11.53 -37.58
N ARG A 348 22.18 12.30 -36.59
CA ARG A 348 21.30 13.22 -35.85
C ARG A 348 21.51 14.65 -36.31
N ASP A 349 20.43 15.40 -36.39
CA ASP A 349 20.46 16.84 -36.69
C ASP A 349 20.76 17.69 -35.45
N ARG A 350 20.45 17.13 -34.27
CA ARG A 350 20.61 17.78 -32.95
C ARG A 350 20.98 16.76 -31.86
N ASP A 351 21.72 17.22 -30.86
CA ASP A 351 22.02 16.45 -29.63
C ASP A 351 20.86 16.53 -28.62
N ASP A 352 19.61 16.52 -29.08
CA ASP A 352 18.44 16.82 -28.27
C ASP A 352 18.02 15.71 -27.31
N ASP A 353 18.49 14.49 -27.52
CA ASP A 353 18.11 13.35 -26.70
C ASP A 353 19.26 12.91 -25.78
N GLU A 354 19.40 13.61 -24.66
CA GLU A 354 20.23 13.05 -23.57
C GLU A 354 19.51 11.88 -22.90
N PRO A 355 20.07 10.68 -22.96
CA PRO A 355 19.49 9.53 -22.29
C PRO A 355 19.82 9.51 -20.80
N ILE A 356 19.47 10.60 -20.08
CA ILE A 356 19.59 10.63 -18.62
C ILE A 356 18.41 9.84 -18.05
N SER A 357 18.69 8.69 -17.46
CA SER A 357 17.65 7.89 -16.82
C SER A 357 16.96 8.67 -15.69
N ARG A 358 15.68 8.40 -15.47
CA ARG A 358 14.93 8.96 -14.33
C ARG A 358 15.56 8.60 -12.99
N LEU A 359 16.12 7.41 -12.90
CA LEU A 359 16.84 6.93 -11.71
C LEU A 359 18.05 7.82 -11.40
N ARG A 360 18.81 8.21 -12.43
CA ARG A 360 19.93 9.16 -12.26
C ARG A 360 19.44 10.53 -11.79
N LYS A 361 18.29 11.00 -12.29
CA LYS A 361 17.67 12.24 -11.81
C LYS A 361 17.28 12.15 -10.34
N LEU A 362 16.68 11.03 -9.91
CA LEU A 362 16.38 10.78 -8.49
C LEU A 362 17.66 10.79 -7.62
N GLN A 363 18.74 10.15 -8.08
CA GLN A 363 20.01 10.15 -7.36
C GLN A 363 20.61 11.54 -7.24
N LEU A 364 20.48 12.38 -8.25
CA LEU A 364 20.96 13.77 -8.22
C LEU A 364 20.14 14.62 -7.25
N ILE A 365 18.82 14.46 -7.24
CA ILE A 365 17.92 15.12 -6.29
C ILE A 365 18.25 14.74 -4.85
N ASN A 366 18.40 13.44 -4.59
CA ASN A 366 18.72 12.94 -3.25
C ASN A 366 20.10 13.37 -2.73
N LYS A 367 21.08 13.57 -3.62
CA LYS A 367 22.40 14.05 -3.25
C LYS A 367 22.41 15.54 -2.92
N SER A 368 21.55 16.33 -3.52
CA SER A 368 21.47 17.78 -3.27
C SER A 368 20.86 18.13 -1.91
N GLY A 369 20.16 17.23 -1.26
CA GLY A 369 19.60 17.41 0.09
C GLY A 369 18.54 18.52 0.21
N THR A 370 18.10 19.12 -0.89
CA THR A 370 17.39 20.40 -0.90
C THR A 370 15.97 20.37 -1.44
N LEU A 371 15.41 19.20 -1.72
CA LEU A 371 13.99 19.14 -2.06
C LEU A 371 13.20 18.57 -0.90
N GLU A 372 12.86 19.42 0.07
CA GLU A 372 11.57 19.26 0.72
C GLU A 372 10.52 19.26 -0.39
N PRO A 373 9.56 18.29 -0.40
CA PRO A 373 8.44 18.37 -1.32
C PRO A 373 7.84 19.76 -1.16
N THR A 374 7.85 20.56 -2.20
CA THR A 374 7.12 21.85 -2.22
C THR A 374 5.75 21.54 -1.68
N ALA A 375 5.35 22.23 -0.63
CA ALA A 375 4.13 22.06 0.12
C ALA A 375 2.98 21.66 -0.78
N GLY A 376 2.77 20.37 -0.92
CA GLY A 376 1.67 19.82 -1.68
C GLY A 376 0.45 19.87 -0.80
N VAL A 377 -0.57 20.53 -1.28
CA VAL A 377 -1.96 20.36 -0.90
C VAL A 377 -2.20 20.30 0.61
N ASN A 378 -2.56 21.43 1.19
CA ASN A 378 -3.10 21.53 2.54
C ASN A 378 -4.30 20.60 2.69
N TYR A 379 -4.14 19.52 3.45
CA TYR A 379 -5.20 18.57 3.76
C TYR A 379 -6.13 19.05 4.88
N VAL A 380 -5.79 20.15 5.52
CA VAL A 380 -6.56 20.74 6.62
C VAL A 380 -7.76 21.49 6.05
N GLY A 381 -8.89 20.78 5.97
CA GLY A 381 -10.23 21.42 5.85
C GLY A 381 -10.50 22.26 4.61
N GLY A 382 -9.54 22.36 3.70
CA GLY A 382 -9.69 23.09 2.46
C GLY A 382 -9.84 22.12 1.29
N ARG A 383 -10.82 22.35 0.44
CA ARG A 383 -10.71 21.96 -0.95
C ARG A 383 -9.28 22.27 -1.41
N ALA A 384 -8.62 21.32 -2.07
CA ALA A 384 -7.40 21.63 -2.79
C ALA A 384 -7.68 22.93 -3.57
N ASP A 385 -6.94 24.01 -3.26
CA ASP A 385 -7.06 25.26 -3.98
C ASP A 385 -6.69 24.99 -5.43
N GLY A 386 -7.68 24.74 -6.25
CA GLY A 386 -7.53 24.23 -7.62
C GLY A 386 -8.71 23.38 -8.06
N TYR A 387 -9.53 22.86 -7.14
CA TYR A 387 -10.89 22.46 -7.46
C TYR A 387 -11.74 23.73 -7.56
N SER A 388 -11.48 24.54 -8.59
CA SER A 388 -12.56 25.36 -9.11
C SER A 388 -13.70 24.38 -9.42
N GLU A 389 -14.88 24.67 -8.92
CA GLU A 389 -16.10 24.05 -9.37
C GLU A 389 -16.03 23.96 -10.90
N ALA A 390 -15.57 22.84 -11.42
CA ALA A 390 -15.99 22.44 -12.74
C ALA A 390 -17.49 22.22 -12.56
N LYS A 391 -18.23 23.28 -12.75
CA LYS A 391 -19.68 23.19 -12.95
C LYS A 391 -19.84 22.24 -14.11
N LEU A 392 -20.10 20.97 -13.76
CA LEU A 392 -20.64 20.01 -14.70
C LEU A 392 -22.02 20.48 -15.15
#